data_0a7dcade375fa08711493953d8312fc0
#
_entry.id   0a7dcade375fa08711493953d8312fc0
#
_cell.length_a   1.000
_cell.length_b   1.000
_cell.length_c   1.000
_cell.angle_alpha   90.00
_cell.angle_beta   90.00
_cell.angle_gamma   90.00
#
_symmetry.space_group_name_H-M   'P 1'
#
loop_
_entity.id
_entity.type
_entity.pdbx_description
1 polymer ?
#
loop_
_entity_poly.entity_id
_entity_poly.type
_entity_poly.pdbx_seq_one_letter_code
_entity_poly.pdbx_strand_id
1 'polypeptide(L)'
;MATQYMIRAEMEYKKCFTTYINRPGAADLLQWITANGFFEAPASVKHHGAEPGGLARHSINVFKRLAFIATEAIKPPQTFNVETLAICGLLHDLCKIDAYKEAPEGASRRYEVTRHFPAGHGEKSVILIMRFMSLTDEEILAIRWHMGQYDFYARGGGYDLDNAFHQCKLAVMLHIADMMATHFDEAEEETQ
;
A
#
# COMPACT_ATOMS: atom_id res chain seq x y z
N MET A 1 7.44 -18.67 -13.93
CA MET A 1 8.76 -17.99 -13.91
C MET A 1 8.55 -16.53 -13.58
N ALA A 2 9.43 -15.94 -12.74
CA ALA A 2 9.35 -14.51 -12.41
C ALA A 2 9.58 -13.67 -13.68
N THR A 3 8.72 -12.70 -13.93
CA THR A 3 8.88 -11.77 -15.05
C THR A 3 9.98 -10.75 -14.73
N GLN A 4 10.58 -10.16 -15.78
CA GLN A 4 11.58 -9.09 -15.58
C GLN A 4 10.99 -7.88 -14.84
N TYR A 5 9.71 -7.62 -15.05
CA TYR A 5 8.93 -6.59 -14.33
C TYR A 5 8.90 -6.87 -12.82
N MET A 6 8.48 -8.08 -12.43
CA MET A 6 8.42 -8.49 -11.02
C MET A 6 9.79 -8.41 -10.33
N ILE A 7 10.84 -8.90 -10.98
CA ILE A 7 12.21 -8.84 -10.44
C ILE A 7 12.65 -7.39 -10.20
N ARG A 8 12.36 -6.48 -11.13
CA ARG A 8 12.70 -5.05 -10.98
C ARG A 8 11.91 -4.42 -9.84
N ALA A 9 10.61 -4.70 -9.74
CA ALA A 9 9.76 -4.19 -8.67
C ALA A 9 10.25 -4.67 -7.29
N GLU A 10 10.59 -5.96 -7.16
CA GLU A 10 11.15 -6.52 -5.93
C GLU A 10 12.47 -5.85 -5.53
N MET A 11 13.42 -5.72 -6.47
CA MET A 11 14.70 -5.09 -6.21
C MET A 11 14.55 -3.61 -5.77
N GLU A 12 13.70 -2.85 -6.45
CA GLU A 12 13.46 -1.45 -6.13
C GLU A 12 12.75 -1.31 -4.77
N TYR A 13 11.73 -2.15 -4.51
CA TYR A 13 11.02 -2.17 -3.23
C TYR A 13 11.97 -2.47 -2.06
N LYS A 14 12.77 -3.54 -2.17
CA LYS A 14 13.74 -3.92 -1.14
C LYS A 14 14.76 -2.81 -0.90
N LYS A 15 15.24 -2.16 -1.96
CA LYS A 15 16.14 -1.01 -1.85
C LYS A 15 15.47 0.15 -1.10
N CYS A 16 14.25 0.54 -1.46
CA CYS A 16 13.51 1.59 -0.76
C CYS A 16 13.29 1.21 0.71
N PHE A 17 12.80 0.01 0.96
CA PHE A 17 12.53 -0.49 2.31
C PHE A 17 13.79 -0.42 3.20
N THR A 18 14.89 -1.01 2.78
CA THR A 18 16.14 -1.06 3.58
C THR A 18 16.85 0.29 3.68
N THR A 19 16.60 1.22 2.75
CA THR A 19 17.16 2.58 2.82
C THR A 19 16.44 3.44 3.84
N TYR A 20 15.12 3.32 3.94
CA TYR A 20 14.30 4.28 4.67
C TYR A 20 13.69 3.74 5.96
N ILE A 21 13.52 2.42 6.11
CA ILE A 21 12.90 1.81 7.28
C ILE A 21 13.97 1.08 8.10
N ASN A 22 14.30 1.64 9.27
CA ASN A 22 15.31 1.11 10.18
C ASN A 22 14.77 0.77 11.57
N ARG A 23 13.45 0.80 11.72
CA ARG A 23 12.75 0.53 12.99
C ARG A 23 12.98 -0.93 13.44
N PRO A 24 13.07 -1.20 14.76
CA PRO A 24 13.13 -2.56 15.28
C PRO A 24 12.00 -3.44 14.71
N GLY A 25 12.34 -4.63 14.22
CA GLY A 25 11.43 -5.57 13.58
C GLY A 25 11.23 -5.37 12.07
N ALA A 26 11.76 -4.30 11.47
CA ALA A 26 11.64 -4.05 10.03
C ALA A 26 12.28 -5.15 9.18
N ALA A 27 13.45 -5.66 9.57
CA ALA A 27 14.12 -6.75 8.87
C ALA A 27 13.30 -8.04 8.88
N ASP A 28 12.69 -8.37 10.02
CA ASP A 28 11.82 -9.55 10.15
C ASP A 28 10.55 -9.40 9.30
N LEU A 29 9.97 -8.20 9.26
CA LEU A 29 8.84 -7.91 8.38
C LEU A 29 9.23 -8.07 6.91
N LEU A 30 10.38 -7.54 6.48
CA LEU A 30 10.86 -7.68 5.10
C LEU A 30 11.10 -9.15 4.74
N GLN A 31 11.67 -9.92 5.63
CA GLN A 31 11.84 -11.36 5.44
C GLN A 31 10.48 -12.06 5.31
N TRP A 32 9.52 -11.72 6.17
CA TRP A 32 8.20 -12.31 6.16
C TRP A 32 7.43 -11.99 4.87
N ILE A 33 7.37 -10.74 4.42
CA ILE A 33 6.69 -10.37 3.17
C ILE A 33 7.34 -11.04 1.95
N THR A 34 8.68 -11.20 1.96
CA THR A 34 9.41 -11.91 0.91
C THR A 34 9.04 -13.39 0.85
N ALA A 35 8.87 -14.04 2.01
CA ALA A 35 8.54 -15.45 2.09
C ALA A 35 7.06 -15.78 1.88
N ASN A 36 6.17 -14.77 1.92
CA ASN A 36 4.71 -14.96 1.87
C ASN A 36 4.06 -14.38 0.61
N GLY A 37 4.81 -14.18 -0.47
CA GLY A 37 4.24 -13.92 -1.79
C GLY A 37 3.90 -12.46 -2.06
N PHE A 38 4.44 -11.50 -1.31
CA PHE A 38 4.20 -10.08 -1.54
C PHE A 38 4.64 -9.63 -2.93
N PHE A 39 5.78 -10.15 -3.41
CA PHE A 39 6.33 -9.76 -4.69
C PHE A 39 5.67 -10.46 -5.88
N GLU A 40 4.90 -11.51 -5.64
CA GLU A 40 4.05 -12.17 -6.61
C GLU A 40 2.62 -11.61 -6.66
N ALA A 41 2.23 -10.87 -5.60
CA ALA A 41 0.87 -10.36 -5.47
C ALA A 41 0.57 -9.24 -6.48
N PRO A 42 -0.65 -9.23 -7.06
CA PRO A 42 -1.13 -8.11 -7.86
C PRO A 42 -1.65 -6.98 -6.94
N ALA A 43 -1.65 -5.75 -7.44
CA ALA A 43 -2.25 -4.61 -6.74
C ALA A 43 -3.78 -4.64 -6.78
N SER A 44 -4.37 -5.21 -7.83
CA SER A 44 -5.82 -5.32 -8.01
C SER A 44 -6.21 -6.59 -8.77
N VAL A 45 -7.52 -6.88 -8.81
CA VAL A 45 -8.07 -8.03 -9.56
C VAL A 45 -8.16 -7.77 -11.06
N LYS A 46 -8.41 -6.50 -11.45
CA LYS A 46 -8.82 -6.15 -12.83
C LYS A 46 -8.22 -4.84 -13.34
N HIS A 47 -7.88 -3.93 -12.42
CA HIS A 47 -7.45 -2.58 -12.76
C HIS A 47 -5.91 -2.49 -12.73
N HIS A 48 -5.39 -1.37 -12.27
CA HIS A 48 -3.95 -1.11 -12.14
C HIS A 48 -3.19 -2.27 -11.45
N GLY A 49 -2.03 -2.62 -11.98
CA GLY A 49 -1.15 -3.63 -11.40
C GLY A 49 -1.78 -5.02 -11.22
N ALA A 50 -2.72 -5.42 -12.09
CA ALA A 50 -3.36 -6.74 -12.07
C ALA A 50 -2.43 -7.84 -12.63
N GLU A 51 -1.18 -7.84 -12.21
CA GLU A 51 -0.12 -8.76 -12.63
C GLU A 51 0.84 -9.07 -11.48
N PRO A 52 1.65 -10.14 -11.58
CA PRO A 52 2.67 -10.44 -10.58
C PRO A 52 3.68 -9.30 -10.45
N GLY A 53 3.92 -8.84 -9.23
CA GLY A 53 4.76 -7.68 -8.93
C GLY A 53 4.00 -6.35 -8.88
N GLY A 54 2.73 -6.34 -9.26
CA GLY A 54 1.89 -5.14 -9.25
C GLY A 54 1.79 -4.50 -7.87
N LEU A 55 1.61 -5.29 -6.80
CA LEU A 55 1.55 -4.77 -5.43
C LEU A 55 2.84 -4.03 -5.02
N ALA A 56 4.00 -4.61 -5.32
CA ALA A 56 5.27 -3.98 -5.01
C ALA A 56 5.47 -2.68 -5.79
N ARG A 57 5.13 -2.67 -7.09
CA ARG A 57 5.22 -1.47 -7.94
C ARG A 57 4.29 -0.38 -7.45
N HIS A 58 3.04 -0.71 -7.17
CA HIS A 58 2.05 0.22 -6.61
C HIS A 58 2.56 0.86 -5.30
N SER A 59 3.02 0.04 -4.36
CA SER A 59 3.56 0.53 -3.08
C SER A 59 4.73 1.52 -3.27
N ILE A 60 5.62 1.26 -4.22
CA ILE A 60 6.73 2.18 -4.57
C ILE A 60 6.19 3.50 -5.13
N ASN A 61 5.20 3.44 -6.03
CA ASN A 61 4.60 4.64 -6.63
C ASN A 61 3.91 5.47 -5.56
N VAL A 62 3.14 4.84 -4.67
CA VAL A 62 2.49 5.52 -3.53
C VAL A 62 3.51 6.19 -2.61
N PHE A 63 4.61 5.52 -2.27
CA PHE A 63 5.68 6.13 -1.47
C PHE A 63 6.27 7.37 -2.16
N LYS A 64 6.57 7.29 -3.46
CA LYS A 64 7.11 8.42 -4.24
C LYS A 64 6.11 9.60 -4.28
N ARG A 65 4.83 9.32 -4.50
CA ARG A 65 3.79 10.35 -4.51
C ARG A 65 3.59 10.97 -3.14
N LEU A 66 3.60 10.17 -2.08
CA LEU A 66 3.48 10.65 -0.70
C LEU A 66 4.64 11.57 -0.33
N ALA A 67 5.88 11.19 -0.67
CA ALA A 67 7.06 12.01 -0.45
C ALA A 67 6.97 13.34 -1.23
N PHE A 68 6.56 13.30 -2.51
CA PHE A 68 6.35 14.50 -3.34
C PHE A 68 5.27 15.42 -2.72
N ILE A 69 4.14 14.88 -2.30
CA ILE A 69 3.05 15.66 -1.67
C ILE A 69 3.57 16.37 -0.42
N ALA A 70 4.31 15.65 0.43
CA ALA A 70 4.83 16.20 1.68
C ALA A 70 5.81 17.36 1.48
N THR A 71 6.69 17.26 0.47
CA THR A 71 7.81 18.19 0.28
C THR A 71 7.52 19.29 -0.73
N GLU A 72 6.80 18.98 -1.80
CA GLU A 72 6.69 19.86 -2.97
C GLU A 72 5.26 20.41 -3.19
N ALA A 73 4.24 19.56 -3.08
CA ALA A 73 2.89 19.92 -3.50
C ALA A 73 2.16 20.79 -2.47
N ILE A 74 2.37 20.55 -1.17
CA ILE A 74 1.71 21.30 -0.09
C ILE A 74 2.62 22.44 0.38
N LYS A 75 2.04 23.62 0.58
CA LYS A 75 2.73 24.80 1.11
C LYS A 75 2.05 25.31 2.39
N PRO A 76 2.78 25.50 3.50
CA PRO A 76 4.20 25.14 3.68
C PRO A 76 4.41 23.62 3.63
N PRO A 77 5.62 23.14 3.27
CA PRO A 77 5.94 21.71 3.29
C PRO A 77 5.65 21.08 4.64
N GLN A 78 5.17 19.86 4.62
CA GLN A 78 4.90 19.11 5.85
C GLN A 78 6.16 18.36 6.29
N THR A 79 6.55 18.55 7.54
CA THR A 79 7.77 17.99 8.11
C THR A 79 7.45 16.61 8.72
N PHE A 80 7.48 15.56 7.90
CA PHE A 80 7.41 14.18 8.36
C PHE A 80 8.79 13.53 8.33
N ASN A 81 9.01 12.57 9.24
CA ASN A 81 10.16 11.69 9.14
C ASN A 81 10.02 10.86 7.84
N VAL A 82 11.10 10.77 7.06
CA VAL A 82 11.12 9.98 5.83
C VAL A 82 10.80 8.51 6.07
N GLU A 83 11.16 7.95 7.24
CA GLU A 83 10.80 6.60 7.64
C GLU A 83 9.27 6.44 7.75
N THR A 84 8.58 7.40 8.37
CA THR A 84 7.10 7.43 8.45
C THR A 84 6.46 7.45 7.07
N LEU A 85 6.98 8.27 6.15
CA LEU A 85 6.48 8.30 4.76
C LEU A 85 6.72 6.96 4.05
N ALA A 86 7.89 6.34 4.28
CA ALA A 86 8.22 5.04 3.70
C ALA A 86 7.35 3.91 4.26
N ILE A 87 7.12 3.88 5.58
CA ILE A 87 6.23 2.91 6.23
C ILE A 87 4.83 3.03 5.65
N CYS A 88 4.27 4.25 5.63
CA CYS A 88 2.92 4.46 5.11
C CYS A 88 2.82 4.11 3.63
N GLY A 89 3.73 4.61 2.78
CA GLY A 89 3.66 4.38 1.35
C GLY A 89 3.93 2.94 0.93
N LEU A 90 4.97 2.30 1.52
CA LEU A 90 5.36 0.95 1.13
C LEU A 90 4.47 -0.15 1.72
N LEU A 91 3.79 0.11 2.84
CA LEU A 91 3.08 -0.92 3.61
C LEU A 91 1.57 -0.71 3.73
N HIS A 92 1.00 0.41 3.20
CA HIS A 92 -0.44 0.70 3.35
C HIS A 92 -1.33 -0.45 2.89
N ASP A 93 -0.94 -1.14 1.85
CA ASP A 93 -1.66 -2.21 1.17
C ASP A 93 -1.13 -3.62 1.49
N LEU A 94 -0.40 -3.80 2.60
CA LEU A 94 0.13 -5.10 3.00
C LEU A 94 -0.96 -6.17 3.14
N CYS A 95 -2.19 -5.77 3.39
CA CYS A 95 -3.36 -6.65 3.42
C CYS A 95 -3.58 -7.46 2.13
N LYS A 96 -3.04 -6.99 1.00
CA LYS A 96 -3.20 -7.63 -0.32
C LYS A 96 -2.29 -8.84 -0.52
N ILE A 97 -1.34 -9.11 0.38
CA ILE A 97 -0.38 -10.22 0.28
C ILE A 97 -1.05 -11.60 0.06
N ASP A 98 -2.26 -11.77 0.59
CA ASP A 98 -3.06 -13.00 0.48
C ASP A 98 -4.51 -12.73 0.03
N ALA A 99 -4.77 -11.54 -0.50
CA ALA A 99 -6.11 -11.12 -0.90
C ALA A 99 -6.56 -11.71 -2.23
N TYR A 100 -5.63 -12.19 -3.03
CA TYR A 100 -5.90 -12.67 -4.38
C TYR A 100 -5.26 -14.03 -4.63
N LYS A 101 -5.91 -14.84 -5.46
CA LYS A 101 -5.38 -16.08 -6.02
C LYS A 101 -5.63 -16.11 -7.52
N GLU A 102 -4.83 -16.84 -8.26
CA GLU A 102 -5.07 -17.03 -9.69
C GLU A 102 -6.44 -17.71 -9.90
N ALA A 103 -7.20 -17.16 -10.85
CA ALA A 103 -8.48 -17.71 -11.23
C ALA A 103 -8.29 -18.99 -12.08
N PRO A 104 -9.28 -19.88 -12.14
CA PRO A 104 -9.24 -21.05 -13.01
C PRO A 104 -9.02 -20.66 -14.48
N GLU A 105 -8.38 -21.57 -15.24
CA GLU A 105 -8.20 -21.38 -16.69
C GLU A 105 -9.55 -21.16 -17.40
N GLY A 106 -9.61 -20.14 -18.27
CA GLY A 106 -10.84 -19.75 -18.98
C GLY A 106 -11.72 -18.74 -18.21
N ALA A 107 -11.36 -18.33 -17.00
CA ALA A 107 -12.07 -17.27 -16.29
C ALA A 107 -11.88 -15.92 -17.01
N SER A 108 -12.88 -15.03 -16.88
CA SER A 108 -12.85 -13.68 -17.43
C SER A 108 -11.86 -12.72 -16.74
N ARG A 109 -11.27 -13.15 -15.62
CA ARG A 109 -10.29 -12.41 -14.83
C ARG A 109 -9.13 -13.32 -14.47
N ARG A 110 -7.93 -12.74 -14.38
CA ARG A 110 -6.75 -13.47 -13.95
C ARG A 110 -6.77 -13.85 -12.47
N TYR A 111 -7.35 -12.99 -11.64
CA TYR A 111 -7.37 -13.17 -10.19
C TYR A 111 -8.77 -13.18 -9.61
N GLU A 112 -8.94 -13.95 -8.54
CA GLU A 112 -10.12 -13.98 -7.68
C GLU A 112 -9.78 -13.47 -6.29
N VAL A 113 -10.76 -12.80 -5.64
CA VAL A 113 -10.61 -12.33 -4.26
C VAL A 113 -10.69 -13.51 -3.30
N THR A 114 -9.74 -13.59 -2.37
CA THR A 114 -9.79 -14.48 -1.21
C THR A 114 -10.13 -13.69 0.05
N ARG A 115 -10.66 -14.37 1.07
CA ARG A 115 -11.05 -13.74 2.34
C ARG A 115 -10.53 -14.55 3.53
N HIS A 116 -9.24 -14.85 3.53
CA HIS A 116 -8.63 -15.62 4.60
C HIS A 116 -8.63 -14.91 5.96
N PHE A 117 -8.53 -13.57 5.94
CA PHE A 117 -8.56 -12.77 7.14
C PHE A 117 -9.56 -11.61 6.94
N PRO A 118 -10.83 -11.79 7.37
CA PRO A 118 -11.91 -10.85 7.09
C PRO A 118 -11.86 -9.63 8.04
N ALA A 119 -10.85 -8.79 7.88
CA ALA A 119 -10.75 -7.48 8.49
C ALA A 119 -10.89 -6.41 7.39
N GLY A 120 -11.14 -5.18 7.78
CA GLY A 120 -11.11 -4.05 6.86
C GLY A 120 -9.73 -3.91 6.21
N HIS A 121 -9.68 -3.24 5.08
CA HIS A 121 -8.48 -3.15 4.24
C HIS A 121 -7.30 -2.54 5.01
N GLY A 122 -7.49 -1.34 5.53
CA GLY A 122 -6.47 -0.65 6.32
C GLY A 122 -6.18 -1.33 7.65
N GLU A 123 -7.22 -1.86 8.34
CA GLU A 123 -7.05 -2.58 9.61
C GLU A 123 -6.16 -3.81 9.45
N LYS A 124 -6.37 -4.59 8.40
CA LYS A 124 -5.55 -5.77 8.14
C LYS A 124 -4.09 -5.39 7.90
N SER A 125 -3.82 -4.34 7.14
CA SER A 125 -2.46 -3.84 6.92
C SER A 125 -1.80 -3.45 8.24
N VAL A 126 -2.47 -2.64 9.07
CA VAL A 126 -1.98 -2.25 10.41
C VAL A 126 -1.69 -3.48 11.27
N ILE A 127 -2.62 -4.43 11.35
CA ILE A 127 -2.45 -5.66 12.15
C ILE A 127 -1.24 -6.47 11.69
N LEU A 128 -1.05 -6.63 10.38
CA LEU A 128 0.06 -7.38 9.83
C LEU A 128 1.41 -6.71 10.13
N ILE A 129 1.51 -5.39 9.97
CA ILE A 129 2.72 -4.62 10.27
C ILE A 129 3.06 -4.73 11.76
N MET A 130 2.06 -4.54 12.63
CA MET A 130 2.26 -4.52 14.08
C MET A 130 2.64 -5.88 14.69
N ARG A 131 2.58 -6.97 13.94
CA ARG A 131 3.14 -8.26 14.35
C ARG A 131 4.68 -8.24 14.41
N PHE A 132 5.31 -7.28 13.75
CA PHE A 132 6.75 -7.20 13.59
C PHE A 132 7.33 -5.90 14.15
N MET A 133 6.70 -4.76 13.87
CA MET A 133 7.20 -3.46 14.31
C MET A 133 6.07 -2.58 14.82
N SER A 134 6.39 -1.70 15.79
CA SER A 134 5.42 -0.73 16.29
C SER A 134 5.15 0.37 15.27
N LEU A 135 3.91 0.84 15.22
CA LEU A 135 3.48 2.01 14.46
C LEU A 135 3.14 3.15 15.44
N THR A 136 3.32 4.38 15.00
CA THR A 136 2.77 5.56 15.69
C THR A 136 1.28 5.68 15.42
N ASP A 137 0.55 6.40 16.27
CA ASP A 137 -0.89 6.65 16.08
C ASP A 137 -1.16 7.33 14.72
N GLU A 138 -0.27 8.23 14.29
CA GLU A 138 -0.37 8.90 12.99
C GLU A 138 -0.20 7.92 11.81
N GLU A 139 0.74 7.00 11.90
CA GLU A 139 0.93 5.93 10.89
C GLU A 139 -0.26 4.97 10.87
N ILE A 140 -0.78 4.60 12.05
CA ILE A 140 -1.97 3.77 12.18
C ILE A 140 -3.16 4.45 11.50
N LEU A 141 -3.44 5.72 11.83
CA LEU A 141 -4.55 6.46 11.22
C LEU A 141 -4.38 6.62 9.70
N ALA A 142 -3.16 6.91 9.24
CA ALA A 142 -2.88 7.04 7.82
C ALA A 142 -3.15 5.73 7.07
N ILE A 143 -2.57 4.63 7.52
CA ILE A 143 -2.73 3.30 6.89
C ILE A 143 -4.19 2.83 7.02
N ARG A 144 -4.82 3.02 8.20
CA ARG A 144 -6.20 2.60 8.42
C ARG A 144 -7.18 3.26 7.44
N TRP A 145 -7.00 4.56 7.17
CA TRP A 145 -7.97 5.35 6.43
C TRP A 145 -7.55 5.73 5.01
N HIS A 146 -6.46 5.12 4.47
CA HIS A 146 -5.97 5.44 3.12
C HIS A 146 -7.01 5.24 2.02
N MET A 147 -7.93 4.27 2.19
CA MET A 147 -9.02 4.02 1.23
C MET A 147 -10.06 5.15 1.18
N GLY A 148 -10.07 6.08 2.16
CA GLY A 148 -11.03 7.17 2.21
C GLY A 148 -12.48 6.68 2.12
N GLN A 149 -13.29 7.30 1.27
CA GLN A 149 -14.70 6.94 1.05
C GLN A 149 -14.90 5.58 0.36
N TYR A 150 -13.86 4.94 -0.15
CA TYR A 150 -13.95 3.57 -0.67
C TYR A 150 -13.95 2.52 0.45
N ASP A 151 -13.59 2.89 1.67
CA ASP A 151 -13.67 2.02 2.83
C ASP A 151 -15.12 1.68 3.18
N PHE A 152 -15.36 0.39 3.51
CA PHE A 152 -16.72 -0.09 3.79
C PHE A 152 -17.34 0.60 5.01
N TYR A 153 -16.56 0.83 6.07
CA TYR A 153 -17.05 1.48 7.29
C TYR A 153 -17.30 2.98 7.07
N ALA A 154 -16.50 3.65 6.25
CA ALA A 154 -16.74 5.05 5.87
C ALA A 154 -18.10 5.22 5.17
N ARG A 155 -18.49 4.26 4.31
CA ARG A 155 -19.80 4.26 3.61
C ARG A 155 -20.98 4.03 4.56
N GLY A 156 -20.75 3.46 5.72
CA GLY A 156 -21.78 3.22 6.75
C GLY A 156 -22.25 4.48 7.47
N GLY A 157 -21.74 5.66 7.15
CA GLY A 157 -22.17 6.94 7.72
C GLY A 157 -21.54 7.29 9.09
N GLY A 158 -20.47 6.60 9.46
CA GLY A 158 -19.67 6.96 10.64
C GLY A 158 -18.82 8.21 10.40
N TYR A 159 -18.57 8.99 11.46
CA TYR A 159 -17.73 10.21 11.40
C TYR A 159 -16.23 9.93 11.54
N ASP A 160 -15.81 8.67 11.67
CA ASP A 160 -14.43 8.33 12.01
C ASP A 160 -13.44 8.69 10.90
N LEU A 161 -13.82 8.56 9.63
CA LEU A 161 -13.00 8.99 8.50
C LEU A 161 -12.78 10.50 8.54
N ASP A 162 -13.84 11.28 8.72
CA ASP A 162 -13.75 12.75 8.79
C ASP A 162 -12.90 13.17 9.98
N ASN A 163 -13.09 12.54 11.13
CA ASN A 163 -12.29 12.78 12.32
C ASN A 163 -10.81 12.44 12.10
N ALA A 164 -10.52 11.31 11.46
CA ALA A 164 -9.15 10.91 11.12
C ALA A 164 -8.48 11.92 10.17
N PHE A 165 -9.18 12.36 9.13
CA PHE A 165 -8.67 13.35 8.18
C PHE A 165 -8.47 14.74 8.80
N HIS A 166 -9.30 15.12 9.77
CA HIS A 166 -9.11 16.37 10.53
C HIS A 166 -7.88 16.30 11.47
N GLN A 167 -7.66 15.17 12.12
CA GLN A 167 -6.60 15.00 13.11
C GLN A 167 -5.25 14.64 12.48
N CYS A 168 -5.25 13.89 11.37
CA CYS A 168 -4.06 13.31 10.77
C CYS A 168 -3.91 13.74 9.30
N LYS A 169 -3.06 14.74 9.05
CA LYS A 169 -2.77 15.18 7.67
C LYS A 169 -2.13 14.09 6.83
N LEU A 170 -1.35 13.21 7.46
CA LEU A 170 -0.71 12.08 6.79
C LEU A 170 -1.75 11.12 6.18
N ALA A 171 -2.90 10.93 6.85
CA ALA A 171 -3.99 10.11 6.32
C ALA A 171 -4.57 10.69 5.02
N VAL A 172 -4.79 12.00 4.97
CA VAL A 172 -5.24 12.70 3.76
C VAL A 172 -4.20 12.58 2.65
N MET A 173 -2.92 12.81 2.98
CA MET A 173 -1.83 12.77 2.01
C MET A 173 -1.63 11.38 1.43
N LEU A 174 -1.72 10.33 2.26
CA LEU A 174 -1.59 8.94 1.82
C LEU A 174 -2.76 8.56 0.89
N HIS A 175 -3.99 8.95 1.23
CA HIS A 175 -5.15 8.76 0.36
C HIS A 175 -4.96 9.40 -1.02
N ILE A 176 -4.50 10.66 -1.05
CA ILE A 176 -4.22 11.35 -2.32
C ILE A 176 -3.08 10.67 -3.08
N ALA A 177 -2.01 10.24 -2.39
CA ALA A 177 -0.87 9.58 -3.01
C ALA A 177 -1.27 8.24 -3.67
N ASP A 178 -2.13 7.45 -3.01
CA ASP A 178 -2.69 6.21 -3.53
C ASP A 178 -3.54 6.48 -4.79
N MET A 179 -4.44 7.46 -4.74
CA MET A 179 -5.22 7.88 -5.91
C MET A 179 -4.34 8.36 -7.06
N MET A 180 -3.27 9.11 -6.78
CA MET A 180 -2.35 9.57 -7.81
C MET A 180 -1.56 8.39 -8.43
N ALA A 181 -1.06 7.46 -7.63
CA ALA A 181 -0.37 6.28 -8.13
C ALA A 181 -1.29 5.46 -9.04
N THR A 182 -2.51 5.18 -8.58
CA THR A 182 -3.50 4.39 -9.31
C THR A 182 -3.90 5.02 -10.65
N HIS A 183 -4.18 6.33 -10.68
CA HIS A 183 -4.81 6.97 -11.83
C HIS A 183 -3.86 7.72 -12.75
N PHE A 184 -2.64 8.01 -12.34
CA PHE A 184 -1.67 8.74 -13.16
C PHE A 184 -0.41 7.92 -13.48
N ASP A 185 0.10 7.12 -12.51
CA ASP A 185 1.35 6.40 -12.74
C ASP A 185 1.13 5.02 -13.38
N GLU A 186 0.00 4.38 -13.07
CA GLU A 186 -0.30 3.00 -13.45
C GLU A 186 -1.34 2.92 -14.60
N ALA A 187 -2.04 4.02 -14.90
CA ALA A 187 -2.98 4.08 -16.02
C ALA A 187 -2.29 4.06 -17.40
N GLU A 188 -1.03 4.50 -17.49
CA GLU A 188 -0.27 4.52 -18.74
C GLU A 188 0.26 3.14 -19.14
N GLU A 189 0.39 2.21 -18.18
CA GLU A 189 0.86 0.84 -18.45
C GLU A 189 -0.22 -0.05 -19.11
N GLU A 190 -1.49 0.34 -19.04
CA GLU A 190 -2.60 -0.38 -19.69
C GLU A 190 -2.76 -0.07 -21.19
N THR A 191 -2.05 0.93 -21.71
CA THR A 191 -2.21 1.43 -23.10
C THR A 191 -1.04 1.12 -24.03
N GLN A 192 -0.05 0.38 -23.60
CA GLN A 192 1.09 -0.12 -24.40
C GLN A 192 1.07 -1.63 -24.54
#